data_7368702eb9cf7518a48939203d839887
#
_entry.id   7368702eb9cf7518a48939203d839887
#
_cell.length_a   1.000
_cell.length_b   1.000
_cell.length_c   1.000
_cell.angle_alpha   90.00
_cell.angle_beta   90.00
_cell.angle_gamma   90.00
#
_symmetry.space_group_name_H-M   'P 1'
#
loop_
_entity.id
_entity.type
_entity.pdbx_description
1 polymer ?
#
loop_
_entity_poly.entity_id
_entity_poly.type
_entity_poly.pdbx_seq_one_letter_code
_entity_poly.pdbx_strand_id
1 'polypeptide(L)' 'MNADKIRGKIVENRMSIGEFCKVAGFNRATFDRKMNGRSEFTRGEIERISSVLNLTDEEMCTIFFENVVA' A
#
# COMPACT_ATOMS: atom_id res chain seq x y z
N MET A 1 1.06 -0.13 -10.03
CA MET A 1 0.73 0.29 -8.65
C MET A 1 0.90 1.80 -8.52
N ASN A 2 0.01 2.44 -7.81
CA ASN A 2 0.09 3.87 -7.57
C ASN A 2 0.57 4.18 -6.14
N ALA A 3 1.88 4.37 -6.01
CA ALA A 3 2.51 4.61 -4.71
C ALA A 3 2.05 5.93 -4.06
N ASP A 4 1.78 6.95 -4.87
CA ASP A 4 1.32 8.23 -4.36
C ASP A 4 -0.04 8.12 -3.69
N LYS A 5 -0.93 7.29 -4.23
CA LYS A 5 -2.22 7.04 -3.60
C LYS A 5 -2.07 6.29 -2.28
N ILE A 6 -1.12 5.36 -2.20
CA ILE A 6 -0.84 4.66 -0.95
C ILE A 6 -0.36 5.67 0.10
N ARG A 7 0.59 6.54 -0.27
CA ARG A 7 1.08 7.59 0.63
C ARG A 7 -0.05 8.51 1.09
N GLY A 8 -0.92 8.91 0.17
CA GLY A 8 -2.08 9.74 0.50
C GLY A 8 -3.00 9.08 1.50
N LYS A 9 -3.27 7.78 1.33
CA LYS A 9 -4.11 7.03 2.26
C LYS A 9 -3.48 6.90 3.64
N ILE A 10 -2.17 6.74 3.71
CA ILE A 10 -1.45 6.71 4.98
C ILE A 10 -1.63 8.03 5.72
N VAL A 11 -1.46 9.15 5.01
CA VAL A 11 -1.65 10.48 5.59
C VAL A 11 -3.09 10.69 6.03
N GLU A 12 -4.07 10.27 5.24
CA GLU A 12 -5.50 10.36 5.59
C GLU A 12 -5.79 9.62 6.89
N ASN A 13 -5.09 8.52 7.13
CA ASN A 13 -5.23 7.74 8.36
C ASN A 13 -4.37 8.28 9.51
N ARG A 14 -3.79 9.45 9.32
CA ARG A 14 -3.00 10.17 10.33
C ARG A 14 -1.79 9.39 10.83
N MET A 15 -1.16 8.66 9.92
CA MET A 15 0.05 7.90 10.21
C MET A 15 1.21 8.43 9.40
N SER A 16 2.41 8.33 9.96
CA SER A 16 3.63 8.45 9.18
C SER A 16 3.87 7.12 8.46
N ILE A 17 4.75 7.11 7.49
CA ILE A 17 5.11 5.87 6.79
C ILE A 17 5.72 4.87 7.76
N GLY A 18 6.56 5.34 8.69
CA GLY A 18 7.14 4.48 9.73
C GLY A 18 6.09 3.85 10.62
N GLU A 19 5.10 4.62 11.04
CA GLU A 19 3.99 4.11 11.84
C GLU A 19 3.17 3.10 11.06
N PHE A 20 2.88 3.40 9.80
CA PHE A 20 2.16 2.47 8.94
C PHE A 20 2.90 1.14 8.82
N CYS A 21 4.21 1.18 8.57
CA CYS A 21 5.02 -0.04 8.45
C CYS A 21 4.94 -0.88 9.72
N LYS A 22 4.98 -0.23 10.88
CA LYS A 22 4.86 -0.91 12.17
C LYS A 22 3.52 -1.62 12.30
N VAL A 23 2.43 -0.92 12.00
CA VAL A 23 1.07 -1.46 12.13
C VAL A 23 0.83 -2.57 11.11
N ALA A 24 1.28 -2.38 9.88
CA ALA A 24 1.06 -3.34 8.81
C ALA A 24 2.07 -4.49 8.78
N GLY A 25 3.08 -4.44 9.64
CA GLY A 25 4.06 -5.51 9.74
C GLY A 25 5.10 -5.51 8.63
N PHE A 26 5.48 -4.35 8.13
CA PHE A 26 6.51 -4.24 7.10
C PHE A 26 7.84 -3.77 7.69
N ASN A 27 8.92 -4.33 7.15
CA ASN A 27 10.23 -3.76 7.30
C ASN A 27 10.28 -2.49 6.43
N ARG A 28 10.78 -1.38 6.96
CA ARG A 28 10.78 -0.10 6.26
C ARG A 28 11.53 -0.15 4.93
N ALA A 29 12.72 -0.76 4.92
CA ALA A 29 13.51 -0.85 3.69
C ALA A 29 12.82 -1.70 2.63
N THR A 30 12.17 -2.79 3.03
CA THR A 30 11.40 -3.64 2.14
C THR A 30 10.21 -2.88 1.57
N PHE A 31 9.49 -2.16 2.43
CA PHE A 31 8.36 -1.35 2.01
C PHE A 31 8.78 -0.29 0.98
N ASP A 32 9.88 0.41 1.27
CA ASP A 32 10.39 1.45 0.36
C ASP A 32 10.77 0.87 -1.00
N ARG A 33 11.40 -0.30 -1.04
CA ARG A 33 11.73 -0.97 -2.30
C ARG A 33 10.49 -1.28 -3.13
N LYS A 34 9.45 -1.77 -2.47
CA LYS A 34 8.20 -2.10 -3.16
C LYS A 34 7.46 -0.84 -3.62
N MET A 35 7.50 0.21 -2.82
CA MET A 35 6.92 1.49 -3.20
C MET A 35 7.65 2.11 -4.40
N ASN A 36 8.94 1.85 -4.54
CA ASN A 36 9.74 2.35 -5.66
C ASN A 36 9.67 1.44 -6.90
N GLY A 37 8.87 0.39 -6.85
CA GLY A 37 8.70 -0.52 -7.99
C GLY A 37 9.80 -1.53 -8.18
N ARG A 38 10.71 -1.68 -7.23
CA ARG A 38 11.81 -2.66 -7.32
C ARG A 38 11.39 -4.08 -6.99
N SER A 39 10.29 -4.22 -6.29
CA SER A 39 9.65 -5.49 -5.97
C SER A 39 8.15 -5.26 -5.97
N GLU A 40 7.40 -6.32 -6.18
CA GLU A 40 5.95 -6.23 -6.14
C GLU A 40 5.45 -6.62 -4.75
N PHE A 41 4.32 -6.02 -4.35
CA PHE A 41 3.62 -6.46 -3.17
C PHE A 41 2.98 -7.81 -3.44
N THR A 42 3.08 -8.72 -2.48
CA THR A 42 2.39 -9.99 -2.55
C THR A 42 0.91 -9.77 -2.27
N ARG A 43 0.08 -10.76 -2.61
CA ARG A 43 -1.35 -10.70 -2.33
C ARG A 43 -1.63 -10.49 -0.84
N GLY A 44 -0.94 -11.23 0.03
CA GLY A 44 -1.11 -11.08 1.47
C GLY A 44 -0.72 -9.69 1.97
N GLU A 45 0.32 -9.10 1.37
CA GLU A 45 0.74 -7.74 1.71
C GLU A 45 -0.30 -6.73 1.26
N ILE A 46 -0.86 -6.89 0.07
CA ILE A 46 -1.94 -6.03 -0.43
C ILE A 46 -3.14 -6.09 0.51
N GLU A 47 -3.50 -7.28 0.96
CA GLU A 47 -4.60 -7.44 1.90
C GLU A 47 -4.33 -6.74 3.23
N ARG A 48 -3.09 -6.82 3.74
CA ARG A 48 -2.72 -6.12 4.98
C ARG A 48 -2.80 -4.60 4.81
N ILE A 49 -2.27 -4.09 3.70
CA ILE A 49 -2.33 -2.65 3.40
C ILE A 49 -3.78 -2.20 3.33
N SER A 50 -4.60 -2.94 2.59
CA SER A 50 -6.01 -2.61 2.41
C SER A 50 -6.76 -2.60 3.75
N SER A 51 -6.47 -3.56 4.61
CA SER A 51 -7.09 -3.66 5.93
C SER A 51 -6.68 -2.48 6.83
N VAL A 52 -5.40 -2.19 6.91
CA VAL A 52 -4.89 -1.11 7.78
C VAL A 52 -5.39 0.26 7.31
N LEU A 53 -5.46 0.47 6.02
CA LEU A 53 -5.89 1.75 5.44
C LEU A 53 -7.40 1.81 5.18
N ASN A 54 -8.14 0.75 5.49
CA ASN A 54 -9.58 0.67 5.27
C ASN A 54 -9.97 0.97 3.82
N LEU A 55 -9.24 0.38 2.88
CA LEU A 55 -9.51 0.58 1.47
C LEU A 55 -10.75 -0.20 1.05
N THR A 56 -11.57 0.42 0.19
CA THR A 56 -12.65 -0.29 -0.47
C THR A 56 -12.05 -1.18 -1.56
N ASP A 57 -12.83 -2.15 -2.06
CA ASP A 57 -12.40 -2.99 -3.17
C ASP A 57 -12.05 -2.14 -4.39
N GLU A 58 -12.83 -1.10 -4.64
CA GLU A 58 -12.58 -0.18 -5.75
C GLU A 58 -11.25 0.56 -5.57
N GLU A 59 -11.00 1.07 -4.36
CA GLU A 59 -9.74 1.76 -4.06
C GLU A 59 -8.56 0.81 -4.18
N MET A 60 -8.69 -0.42 -3.69
CA MET A 60 -7.65 -1.42 -3.80
C MET A 60 -7.32 -1.71 -5.26
N CYS A 61 -8.34 -1.89 -6.10
CA CYS A 61 -8.14 -2.11 -7.52
C CYS A 61 -7.47 -0.93 -8.19
N THR A 62 -7.89 0.29 -7.87
CA THR A 62 -7.32 1.51 -8.44
C THR A 62 -5.85 1.68 -8.07
N ILE A 63 -5.50 1.36 -6.83
CA ILE A 63 -4.13 1.54 -6.34
C ILE A 63 -3.20 0.46 -6.87
N PHE A 64 -3.61 -0.80 -6.77
CA PHE A 64 -2.71 -1.93 -7.04
C PHE A 64 -2.84 -2.50 -8.45
N PHE A 65 -3.98 -2.35 -9.08
CA PHE A 65 -4.28 -2.99 -10.37
C PHE A 65 -4.72 -1.98 -11.44
N GLU A 66 -4.30 -0.74 -11.32
CA GLU A 66 -4.71 0.31 -12.25
C GLU A 66 -4.29 0.06 -13.70
N ASN A 67 -3.25 -0.75 -13.89
CA ASN A 67 -2.76 -1.10 -15.22
C ASN A 67 -3.37 -2.40 -15.75
N VAL A 68 -4.24 -3.04 -14.99
CA VAL A 68 -4.92 -4.25 -15.42
C VAL A 68 -6.17 -3.82 -16.17
N VAL A 69 -6.09 -3.85 -17.49
CA VAL A 69 -7.21 -3.47 -18.34
C VAL A 69 -8.03 -4.72 -18.63
N ALA A 70 -9.28 -4.63 -18.32
CA ALA A 70 -10.20 -5.72 -18.61
C ALA A 70 -10.42 -5.85 -20.11
#